data_a97e51f89985c077fd40312d804cac88
#
_entry.id   a97e51f89985c077fd40312d804cac88
#
_cell.length_a   1.000
_cell.length_b   1.000
_cell.length_c   1.000
_cell.angle_alpha   90.00
_cell.angle_beta   90.00
_cell.angle_gamma   90.00
#
_symmetry.space_group_name_H-M   'P 1'
#
loop_
_entity.id
_entity.type
_entity.pdbx_description
1 polymer ?
#
loop_
_entity_poly.entity_id
_entity_poly.type
_entity_poly.pdbx_seq_one_letter_code
_entity_poly.pdbx_strand_id
1 'polypeptide(L)'
;DGDGYADVDDAFPLEPSQWRDSDGDGWGDNANPAINWDDCPSIAGNSTIDLQGCLDNDGDGVSNSGDSWPDDPTRSIDTDGDGWADGEDECPGQHGTSSVDRVGCPDANGDGWSNDVDQFPTDATQWSDQDGDGYGDNLSGDNPDVFPIDPTQWADSDGDGYGDRPVMGGDYFPNDPTQWSDFDSDGFGDNPDGNNGDQCPELWGQSTIPEARGCPDSDNDGVGDPFD
;
A
#
# COMPACT_ATOMS: atom_id res chain seq x y z
N ASP A 1 23.27 10.62 57.43
CA ASP A 1 23.44 11.56 56.33
C ASP A 1 23.22 13.03 56.75
N GLY A 2 22.53 13.28 57.85
CA GLY A 2 22.36 14.61 58.42
C GLY A 2 21.05 15.33 58.00
N ASP A 3 20.10 14.63 57.52
CA ASP A 3 18.78 15.12 57.13
C ASP A 3 17.81 15.35 58.32
N GLY A 4 18.17 14.82 59.52
CA GLY A 4 17.41 15.00 60.77
C GLY A 4 16.63 13.78 61.22
N TYR A 5 16.66 12.69 60.49
CA TYR A 5 16.10 11.40 60.88
C TYR A 5 17.19 10.50 61.39
N ALA A 6 16.88 9.57 62.32
CA ALA A 6 17.83 8.60 62.80
C ALA A 6 17.93 7.41 61.83
N ASP A 7 19.12 6.92 61.57
CA ASP A 7 19.37 5.81 60.60
C ASP A 7 18.49 4.57 60.84
N VAL A 8 17.98 4.38 62.05
CA VAL A 8 17.10 3.24 62.41
C VAL A 8 15.67 3.44 61.96
N ASP A 9 15.25 4.71 61.77
CA ASP A 9 13.90 5.12 61.37
C ASP A 9 13.86 5.71 59.95
N ASP A 10 15.03 5.73 59.30
CA ASP A 10 15.24 6.28 57.98
C ASP A 10 15.33 5.13 56.94
N ALA A 11 14.45 5.18 55.95
CA ALA A 11 14.45 4.21 54.85
C ALA A 11 15.66 4.38 53.93
N PHE A 12 16.29 5.59 53.91
CA PHE A 12 17.41 5.93 53.03
C PHE A 12 18.61 6.53 53.81
N PRO A 13 19.26 5.82 54.76
CA PRO A 13 20.24 6.38 55.69
C PRO A 13 21.49 7.02 55.09
N LEU A 14 21.66 6.93 53.79
CA LEU A 14 22.79 7.50 53.03
C LEU A 14 22.37 8.58 52.05
N GLU A 15 21.06 8.88 51.95
CA GLU A 15 20.50 9.79 50.97
C GLU A 15 19.71 10.94 51.67
N PRO A 16 20.33 12.11 51.89
CA PRO A 16 19.76 13.17 52.73
C PRO A 16 18.54 13.88 52.07
N SER A 17 18.12 13.47 50.90
CA SER A 17 16.90 14.01 50.28
C SER A 17 15.68 13.10 50.43
N GLN A 18 15.88 11.89 51.00
CA GLN A 18 14.85 10.88 51.20
C GLN A 18 14.94 10.30 52.62
N TRP A 19 13.86 10.05 53.31
CA TRP A 19 13.82 9.40 54.66
C TRP A 19 12.65 8.42 54.81
N ARG A 20 11.73 8.39 53.85
CA ARG A 20 10.55 7.53 53.92
C ARG A 20 10.31 6.83 52.59
N ASP A 21 9.91 5.58 52.68
CA ASP A 21 9.44 4.71 51.61
C ASP A 21 8.14 4.07 52.13
N SER A 22 6.98 4.52 51.64
CA SER A 22 5.67 4.14 52.20
C SER A 22 5.17 2.79 51.71
N ASP A 23 5.55 2.37 50.55
CA ASP A 23 5.11 1.10 49.92
C ASP A 23 6.22 0.03 49.82
N GLY A 24 7.47 0.44 50.08
CA GLY A 24 8.57 -0.49 50.24
C GLY A 24 9.24 -0.95 48.95
N ASP A 25 9.16 -0.15 47.91
CA ASP A 25 9.72 -0.50 46.60
C ASP A 25 11.15 0.01 46.35
N GLY A 26 11.67 0.84 47.26
CA GLY A 26 13.01 1.40 47.22
C GLY A 26 13.12 2.78 46.59
N TRP A 27 12.01 3.39 46.22
CA TRP A 27 11.90 4.80 45.85
C TRP A 27 11.39 5.62 47.02
N GLY A 28 11.80 6.87 47.12
CA GLY A 28 11.47 7.69 48.31
C GLY A 28 10.28 8.57 48.10
N ASP A 29 9.47 8.72 49.17
CA ASP A 29 8.22 9.51 49.18
C ASP A 29 8.40 11.03 48.87
N ASN A 30 9.63 11.57 49.02
CA ASN A 30 9.88 12.97 48.72
C ASN A 30 9.94 13.22 47.24
N ALA A 31 9.08 14.09 46.76
CA ALA A 31 8.97 14.42 45.35
C ALA A 31 10.24 15.10 44.78
N ASN A 32 10.40 15.07 43.47
CA ASN A 32 11.39 15.84 42.75
C ASN A 32 11.49 17.30 43.29
N PRO A 33 12.71 17.85 43.64
CA PRO A 33 14.02 17.41 43.14
C PRO A 33 14.83 16.47 44.06
N ALA A 34 14.22 15.72 44.95
CA ALA A 34 14.92 14.67 45.69
C ALA A 34 15.56 13.63 44.73
N ILE A 35 16.59 12.92 45.22
CA ILE A 35 17.17 11.79 44.48
C ILE A 35 16.26 10.58 44.72
N ASN A 36 16.10 9.73 43.72
CA ASN A 36 15.24 8.54 43.80
C ASN A 36 13.83 8.84 44.34
N TRP A 37 13.19 9.90 43.80
CA TRP A 37 11.80 10.21 44.16
C TRP A 37 10.84 9.17 43.60
N ASP A 38 9.72 9.02 44.25
CA ASP A 38 8.63 8.15 43.84
C ASP A 38 7.45 9.00 43.36
N ASP A 39 6.98 8.76 42.16
CA ASP A 39 5.77 9.40 41.63
C ASP A 39 4.49 8.70 42.10
N CYS A 40 4.60 7.47 42.63
CA CYS A 40 3.49 6.63 43.13
C CYS A 40 3.64 6.16 44.59
N PRO A 41 3.93 7.00 45.59
CA PRO A 41 4.42 6.63 46.93
C PRO A 41 3.45 5.81 47.81
N SER A 42 2.48 5.16 47.22
CA SER A 42 1.51 4.28 47.91
C SER A 42 1.24 2.99 47.14
N ILE A 43 1.91 2.79 46.02
CA ILE A 43 1.75 1.63 45.11
C ILE A 43 3.13 1.22 44.62
N ALA A 44 3.70 0.21 45.24
CA ALA A 44 5.02 -0.29 44.93
C ALA A 44 5.17 -0.60 43.44
N GLY A 45 6.24 -0.08 42.83
CA GLY A 45 6.52 -0.23 41.40
C GLY A 45 8.01 -0.20 41.07
N ASN A 46 8.31 -0.33 39.79
CA ASN A 46 9.69 -0.41 39.30
C ASN A 46 9.94 0.37 38.00
N SER A 47 8.98 1.18 37.58
CA SER A 47 9.13 2.04 36.41
C SER A 47 10.21 3.11 36.60
N THR A 48 10.91 3.47 35.53
CA THR A 48 12.10 4.33 35.54
C THR A 48 12.17 5.35 34.41
N ILE A 49 11.30 5.24 33.41
CA ILE A 49 11.39 6.03 32.17
C ILE A 49 10.47 7.26 32.20
N ASP A 50 9.19 7.05 32.52
CA ASP A 50 8.16 8.10 32.54
C ASP A 50 7.85 8.58 33.96
N LEU A 51 7.25 7.73 34.78
CA LEU A 51 6.93 7.94 36.19
C LEU A 51 7.81 6.98 37.02
N GLN A 52 8.62 7.52 37.98
CA GLN A 52 9.49 6.70 38.79
C GLN A 52 8.73 6.00 39.90
N GLY A 53 9.05 4.75 40.21
CA GLY A 53 8.45 4.00 41.32
C GLY A 53 7.00 3.59 41.06
N CYS A 54 6.45 3.78 39.89
CA CYS A 54 5.10 3.36 39.59
C CYS A 54 5.04 1.92 39.07
N LEU A 55 3.84 1.34 39.12
CA LEU A 55 3.62 -0.03 38.65
C LEU A 55 4.00 -0.19 37.19
N ASP A 56 4.82 -1.17 36.92
CA ASP A 56 5.30 -1.59 35.60
C ASP A 56 5.24 -3.12 35.58
N ASN A 57 4.29 -3.68 34.86
CA ASN A 57 3.98 -5.10 34.89
C ASN A 57 4.98 -5.95 34.13
N ASP A 58 5.46 -5.48 33.01
CA ASP A 58 6.33 -6.26 32.12
C ASP A 58 7.82 -5.95 32.26
N GLY A 59 8.13 -4.81 32.94
CA GLY A 59 9.49 -4.47 33.32
C GLY A 59 10.29 -3.78 32.20
N ASP A 60 9.64 -3.13 31.25
CA ASP A 60 10.32 -2.39 30.20
C ASP A 60 10.78 -0.98 30.66
N GLY A 61 10.32 -0.55 31.82
CA GLY A 61 10.67 0.70 32.49
C GLY A 61 9.64 1.81 32.32
N VAL A 62 8.62 1.65 31.49
CA VAL A 62 7.49 2.56 31.38
C VAL A 62 6.40 2.14 32.36
N SER A 63 5.78 3.10 33.05
CA SER A 63 4.71 2.76 33.99
C SER A 63 3.48 2.25 33.23
N ASN A 64 2.68 1.36 33.84
CA ASN A 64 1.43 0.88 33.25
C ASN A 64 0.48 1.99 32.82
N SER A 65 0.62 3.20 33.39
CA SER A 65 -0.21 4.34 33.05
C SER A 65 0.26 5.10 31.82
N GLY A 66 1.53 4.99 31.48
CA GLY A 66 2.15 5.58 30.29
C GLY A 66 2.36 4.60 29.16
N ASP A 67 2.11 3.31 29.44
CA ASP A 67 2.32 2.21 28.53
C ASP A 67 1.01 1.79 27.84
N SER A 68 1.05 1.72 26.52
CA SER A 68 -0.08 1.29 25.70
C SER A 68 -0.23 -0.25 25.69
N TRP A 69 0.85 -0.98 26.06
CA TRP A 69 0.88 -2.46 26.17
C TRP A 69 1.50 -2.93 27.49
N PRO A 70 0.86 -2.69 28.65
CA PRO A 70 1.44 -2.91 29.98
C PRO A 70 1.86 -4.34 30.35
N ASP A 71 1.70 -5.29 29.47
CA ASP A 71 2.06 -6.69 29.64
C ASP A 71 3.00 -7.19 28.50
N ASP A 72 3.50 -6.29 27.62
CA ASP A 72 4.40 -6.63 26.52
C ASP A 72 5.68 -5.78 26.54
N PRO A 73 6.79 -6.28 27.11
CA PRO A 73 8.04 -5.55 27.31
C PRO A 73 8.77 -5.15 26.02
N THR A 74 8.19 -5.38 24.87
CA THR A 74 8.74 -4.99 23.57
C THR A 74 8.06 -3.79 22.96
N ARG A 75 6.94 -3.35 23.55
CA ARG A 75 6.07 -2.26 23.10
C ARG A 75 5.67 -1.39 24.28
N SER A 76 5.71 -0.07 24.11
CA SER A 76 5.28 0.81 25.21
C SER A 76 4.51 2.04 24.70
N ILE A 77 5.05 2.82 23.82
CA ILE A 77 4.48 4.10 23.40
C ILE A 77 3.80 3.95 22.05
N ASP A 78 2.57 4.47 21.97
CA ASP A 78 1.78 4.63 20.76
C ASP A 78 1.32 6.10 20.74
N THR A 79 2.04 6.94 20.00
CA THR A 79 1.86 8.39 20.05
C THR A 79 0.58 8.85 19.36
N ASP A 80 0.13 8.19 18.33
CA ASP A 80 -1.05 8.57 17.55
C ASP A 80 -2.27 7.67 17.76
N GLY A 81 -2.10 6.56 18.46
CA GLY A 81 -3.18 5.69 18.91
C GLY A 81 -3.73 4.77 17.82
N ASP A 82 -2.91 4.35 16.88
CA ASP A 82 -3.34 3.50 15.78
C ASP A 82 -3.17 1.99 16.04
N GLY A 83 -2.47 1.65 17.14
CA GLY A 83 -2.22 0.28 17.58
C GLY A 83 -0.87 -0.27 17.17
N TRP A 84 -0.01 0.53 16.55
CA TRP A 84 1.39 0.23 16.33
C TRP A 84 2.24 0.98 17.37
N ALA A 85 3.25 0.35 17.93
CA ALA A 85 4.17 1.05 18.82
C ALA A 85 5.08 1.96 18.01
N ASP A 86 5.45 3.14 18.57
CA ASP A 86 6.32 4.13 17.90
C ASP A 86 7.60 3.52 17.32
N GLY A 87 8.11 2.43 17.91
CA GLY A 87 9.31 1.73 17.46
C GLY A 87 9.09 0.80 16.26
N GLU A 88 7.86 0.42 15.99
CA GLU A 88 7.42 -0.44 14.88
C GLU A 88 6.71 0.37 13.79
N ASP A 89 6.21 1.55 14.15
CA ASP A 89 5.47 2.45 13.30
C ASP A 89 6.42 3.33 12.46
N GLU A 90 6.24 3.34 11.17
CA GLU A 90 6.98 4.23 10.26
C GLU A 90 6.41 5.65 10.21
N CYS A 91 5.22 5.87 10.76
CA CYS A 91 4.54 7.15 10.83
C CYS A 91 4.05 7.50 12.27
N PRO A 92 4.88 7.43 13.33
CA PRO A 92 4.47 7.41 14.74
C PRO A 92 3.76 8.66 15.27
N GLY A 93 3.31 9.53 14.45
CA GLY A 93 2.54 10.74 14.78
C GLY A 93 1.40 10.98 13.79
N GLN A 94 1.06 9.98 12.98
CA GLN A 94 0.01 10.05 11.98
C GLN A 94 -0.73 8.72 11.95
N HIS A 95 -1.81 8.62 12.68
CA HIS A 95 -2.67 7.44 12.75
C HIS A 95 -2.91 6.83 11.36
N GLY A 96 -2.55 5.55 11.18
CA GLY A 96 -2.63 4.83 9.92
C GLY A 96 -3.00 3.37 10.08
N THR A 97 -3.25 2.71 8.97
CA THR A 97 -3.67 1.30 8.91
C THR A 97 -2.86 0.49 7.92
N SER A 98 -1.91 1.11 7.25
CA SER A 98 -1.05 0.42 6.29
C SER A 98 -0.21 -0.68 6.97
N SER A 99 0.00 -1.78 6.26
CA SER A 99 0.64 -2.98 6.81
C SER A 99 1.50 -3.74 5.79
N VAL A 100 1.50 -3.30 4.53
CA VAL A 100 2.19 -3.98 3.43
C VAL A 100 3.54 -3.34 3.12
N ASP A 101 3.58 -2.01 2.99
CA ASP A 101 4.78 -1.25 2.63
C ASP A 101 5.35 -0.50 3.84
N ARG A 102 4.64 0.47 4.37
CA ARG A 102 5.01 1.34 5.50
C ARG A 102 4.02 1.14 6.63
N VAL A 103 4.41 0.34 7.61
CA VAL A 103 3.54 -0.02 8.75
C VAL A 103 3.13 1.23 9.53
N GLY A 104 1.84 1.32 9.91
CA GLY A 104 1.29 2.40 10.72
C GLY A 104 1.08 3.72 9.97
N CYS A 105 1.34 3.77 8.66
CA CYS A 105 1.11 4.99 7.89
C CYS A 105 -0.33 5.13 7.39
N PRO A 106 -0.79 6.36 7.08
CA PRO A 106 -2.12 6.59 6.54
C PRO A 106 -2.41 5.75 5.28
N ASP A 107 -3.54 5.06 5.31
CA ASP A 107 -4.07 4.20 4.25
C ASP A 107 -5.56 4.54 4.10
N ALA A 108 -5.93 5.23 3.03
CA ALA A 108 -7.26 5.81 2.88
C ALA A 108 -8.30 4.83 2.35
N ASN A 109 -7.87 3.84 1.60
CA ASN A 109 -8.75 2.84 0.99
C ASN A 109 -8.78 1.51 1.76
N GLY A 110 -7.80 1.27 2.65
CA GLY A 110 -7.73 0.09 3.53
C GLY A 110 -7.20 -1.17 2.85
N ASP A 111 -6.41 -1.04 1.81
CA ASP A 111 -5.81 -2.19 1.11
C ASP A 111 -4.48 -2.65 1.70
N GLY A 112 -3.95 -1.88 2.64
CA GLY A 112 -2.70 -2.14 3.35
C GLY A 112 -1.50 -1.38 2.79
N TRP A 113 -1.61 -0.71 1.66
CA TRP A 113 -0.58 0.18 1.13
C TRP A 113 -0.74 1.59 1.68
N SER A 114 0.36 2.26 1.99
CA SER A 114 0.30 3.64 2.46
C SER A 114 -0.04 4.60 1.33
N ASN A 115 -0.80 5.67 1.64
CA ASN A 115 -1.18 6.68 0.65
C ASN A 115 0.00 7.31 -0.11
N ASP A 116 1.20 7.30 0.48
CA ASP A 116 2.40 7.88 -0.12
C ASP A 116 3.00 7.01 -1.23
N VAL A 117 2.73 5.72 -1.21
CA VAL A 117 3.26 4.73 -2.17
C VAL A 117 2.16 4.22 -3.10
N ASP A 118 0.93 4.19 -2.60
CA ASP A 118 -0.24 3.77 -3.37
C ASP A 118 -0.55 4.77 -4.50
N GLN A 119 -0.53 4.30 -5.74
CA GLN A 119 -0.88 5.10 -6.91
C GLN A 119 -2.40 5.25 -7.09
N PHE A 120 -3.20 4.45 -6.36
CA PHE A 120 -4.66 4.46 -6.37
C PHE A 120 -5.27 4.59 -4.96
N PRO A 121 -4.98 5.64 -4.18
CA PRO A 121 -5.34 5.73 -2.76
C PRO A 121 -6.85 5.86 -2.48
N THR A 122 -7.69 5.64 -3.46
CA THR A 122 -9.15 5.57 -3.35
C THR A 122 -9.75 4.27 -3.90
N ASP A 123 -8.92 3.38 -4.43
CA ASP A 123 -9.33 2.10 -5.00
C ASP A 123 -8.57 0.95 -4.30
N ALA A 124 -9.22 0.28 -3.36
CA ALA A 124 -8.64 -0.81 -2.58
C ALA A 124 -8.34 -2.09 -3.41
N THR A 125 -8.55 -2.06 -4.68
CA THR A 125 -8.26 -3.18 -5.58
C THR A 125 -7.02 -2.95 -6.44
N GLN A 126 -6.47 -1.74 -6.43
CA GLN A 126 -5.31 -1.33 -7.20
C GLN A 126 -4.33 -0.52 -6.32
N TRP A 127 -3.02 -0.69 -6.50
CA TRP A 127 -1.97 0.02 -5.76
C TRP A 127 -0.74 0.38 -6.59
N SER A 128 -0.59 -0.17 -7.79
CA SER A 128 0.53 0.13 -8.70
C SER A 128 0.05 0.39 -10.12
N ASP A 129 0.77 1.28 -10.82
CA ASP A 129 0.60 1.66 -12.22
C ASP A 129 2.00 1.87 -12.79
N GLN A 130 2.54 0.84 -13.43
CA GLN A 130 3.96 0.79 -13.78
C GLN A 130 4.31 1.73 -14.93
N ASP A 131 3.40 1.95 -15.88
CA ASP A 131 3.65 2.79 -17.04
C ASP A 131 3.00 4.18 -16.94
N GLY A 132 2.10 4.40 -15.95
CA GLY A 132 1.55 5.70 -15.62
C GLY A 132 0.35 6.11 -16.48
N ASP A 133 -0.40 5.15 -17.01
CA ASP A 133 -1.54 5.44 -17.87
C ASP A 133 -2.86 5.62 -17.11
N GLY A 134 -2.89 5.30 -15.82
CA GLY A 134 -4.02 5.45 -14.92
C GLY A 134 -4.87 4.19 -14.76
N TYR A 135 -4.43 3.06 -15.31
CA TYR A 135 -4.98 1.74 -15.05
C TYR A 135 -4.04 0.94 -14.15
N GLY A 136 -4.59 0.10 -13.29
CA GLY A 136 -3.78 -0.57 -12.28
C GLY A 136 -3.29 -1.95 -12.70
N ASP A 137 -2.06 -2.29 -12.28
CA ASP A 137 -1.37 -3.54 -12.64
C ASP A 137 -2.00 -4.79 -12.04
N ASN A 138 -2.91 -4.66 -11.07
CA ASN A 138 -3.59 -5.82 -10.49
C ASN A 138 -4.72 -6.31 -11.40
N LEU A 139 -4.48 -7.36 -12.14
CA LEU A 139 -5.45 -7.97 -13.07
C LEU A 139 -6.76 -8.45 -12.43
N SER A 140 -6.80 -8.55 -11.09
CA SER A 140 -8.00 -8.95 -10.34
C SER A 140 -8.74 -7.75 -9.74
N GLY A 141 -8.20 -6.55 -9.88
CA GLY A 141 -8.77 -5.31 -9.40
C GLY A 141 -9.78 -4.70 -10.37
N ASP A 142 -10.31 -3.55 -10.00
CA ASP A 142 -11.18 -2.75 -10.86
C ASP A 142 -10.35 -2.08 -11.96
N ASN A 143 -10.87 -2.06 -13.19
CA ASN A 143 -10.20 -1.49 -14.37
C ASN A 143 -8.72 -1.91 -14.49
N PRO A 144 -8.45 -3.21 -14.59
CA PRO A 144 -7.09 -3.72 -14.64
C PRO A 144 -6.39 -3.33 -15.95
N ASP A 145 -5.09 -3.10 -15.85
CA ASP A 145 -4.23 -2.99 -17.01
C ASP A 145 -3.70 -4.37 -17.42
N VAL A 146 -4.00 -4.81 -18.65
CA VAL A 146 -3.47 -6.04 -19.22
C VAL A 146 -2.14 -5.83 -19.98
N PHE A 147 -1.69 -4.56 -20.12
CA PHE A 147 -0.44 -4.16 -20.76
C PHE A 147 0.43 -3.27 -19.86
N PRO A 148 0.83 -3.68 -18.66
CA PRO A 148 1.38 -2.84 -17.58
C PRO A 148 2.75 -2.19 -17.88
N ILE A 149 3.18 -2.18 -19.12
CA ILE A 149 4.41 -1.55 -19.61
C ILE A 149 4.18 -0.75 -20.91
N ASP A 150 2.94 -0.62 -21.37
CA ASP A 150 2.58 0.13 -22.57
C ASP A 150 1.51 1.18 -22.26
N PRO A 151 1.89 2.44 -21.95
CA PRO A 151 0.98 3.50 -21.55
C PRO A 151 -0.01 3.94 -22.64
N THR A 152 -0.07 3.20 -23.73
CA THR A 152 -1.03 3.47 -24.80
C THR A 152 -2.14 2.42 -24.88
N GLN A 153 -2.02 1.32 -24.13
CA GLN A 153 -2.93 0.17 -24.12
C GLN A 153 -3.19 -0.27 -22.68
N TRP A 154 -4.42 -0.66 -22.36
CA TRP A 154 -4.81 -1.20 -21.04
C TRP A 154 -5.83 -2.33 -21.10
N ALA A 155 -6.48 -2.54 -22.25
CA ALA A 155 -7.50 -3.55 -22.45
C ALA A 155 -7.23 -4.37 -23.70
N ASP A 156 -7.63 -5.65 -23.65
CA ASP A 156 -7.63 -6.60 -24.74
C ASP A 156 -8.96 -7.36 -24.65
N SER A 157 -9.95 -6.93 -25.42
CA SER A 157 -11.33 -7.40 -25.27
C SER A 157 -11.58 -8.79 -25.83
N ASP A 158 -10.80 -9.22 -26.80
CA ASP A 158 -10.95 -10.53 -27.45
C ASP A 158 -9.85 -11.53 -27.09
N GLY A 159 -8.78 -11.06 -26.44
CA GLY A 159 -7.72 -11.90 -25.88
C GLY A 159 -6.69 -12.37 -26.90
N ASP A 160 -6.47 -11.62 -27.97
CA ASP A 160 -5.51 -11.98 -29.01
C ASP A 160 -4.07 -11.48 -28.73
N GLY A 161 -3.92 -10.62 -27.71
CA GLY A 161 -2.64 -10.06 -27.27
C GLY A 161 -2.32 -8.70 -27.88
N TYR A 162 -3.23 -8.11 -28.63
CA TYR A 162 -3.16 -6.73 -29.09
C TYR A 162 -4.16 -5.87 -28.32
N GLY A 163 -3.78 -4.65 -27.96
CA GLY A 163 -4.65 -3.79 -27.15
C GLY A 163 -5.73 -3.12 -27.97
N ASP A 164 -6.90 -2.95 -27.38
CA ASP A 164 -8.13 -2.44 -28.02
C ASP A 164 -8.00 -1.09 -28.74
N ARG A 165 -6.94 -0.34 -28.46
CA ARG A 165 -6.77 0.99 -29.08
C ARG A 165 -6.04 0.88 -30.40
N PRO A 166 -6.59 1.39 -31.51
CA PRO A 166 -5.97 1.33 -32.83
C PRO A 166 -4.86 2.39 -32.97
N VAL A 167 -3.85 2.33 -32.09
CA VAL A 167 -2.60 3.09 -32.17
C VAL A 167 -1.49 2.16 -32.68
N MET A 168 -0.30 2.70 -32.88
CA MET A 168 0.80 1.89 -33.43
C MET A 168 1.06 0.65 -32.54
N GLY A 169 0.76 -0.54 -33.05
CA GLY A 169 0.86 -1.81 -32.34
C GLY A 169 -0.41 -2.26 -31.62
N GLY A 170 -1.50 -1.49 -31.69
CA GLY A 170 -2.80 -1.88 -31.14
C GLY A 170 -3.71 -2.53 -32.18
N ASP A 171 -4.90 -2.90 -31.72
CA ASP A 171 -5.88 -3.68 -32.46
C ASP A 171 -6.90 -2.77 -33.19
N TYR A 172 -7.05 -3.01 -34.47
CA TYR A 172 -8.08 -2.38 -35.32
C TYR A 172 -9.42 -3.13 -35.27
N PHE A 173 -9.42 -4.37 -34.74
CA PHE A 173 -10.59 -5.25 -34.65
C PHE A 173 -10.82 -5.80 -33.24
N PRO A 174 -11.02 -4.96 -32.20
CA PRO A 174 -10.96 -5.33 -30.79
C PRO A 174 -12.06 -6.28 -30.29
N ASN A 175 -12.75 -6.97 -31.18
CA ASN A 175 -13.73 -8.01 -30.88
C ASN A 175 -13.57 -9.22 -31.81
N ASP A 176 -12.46 -9.30 -32.54
CA ASP A 176 -12.18 -10.43 -33.45
C ASP A 176 -10.75 -10.97 -33.22
N PRO A 177 -10.58 -11.99 -32.37
CA PRO A 177 -9.26 -12.52 -32.02
C PRO A 177 -8.51 -13.19 -33.18
N THR A 178 -8.98 -13.01 -34.38
CA THR A 178 -8.32 -13.48 -35.59
C THR A 178 -7.80 -12.36 -36.47
N GLN A 179 -8.06 -11.09 -36.07
CA GLN A 179 -7.65 -9.91 -36.83
C GLN A 179 -7.18 -8.82 -35.84
N TRP A 180 -6.10 -8.12 -36.18
CA TRP A 180 -5.54 -7.03 -35.34
C TRP A 180 -5.01 -5.83 -36.13
N SER A 181 -4.84 -5.97 -37.44
CA SER A 181 -4.30 -4.91 -38.30
C SER A 181 -5.12 -4.73 -39.56
N ASP A 182 -5.13 -3.51 -40.10
CA ASP A 182 -5.77 -3.09 -41.33
C ASP A 182 -4.86 -2.03 -41.99
N PHE A 183 -3.93 -2.46 -42.79
CA PHE A 183 -2.84 -1.62 -43.29
C PHE A 183 -3.30 -0.58 -44.30
N ASP A 184 -4.23 -0.96 -45.21
CA ASP A 184 -4.74 -0.07 -46.23
C ASP A 184 -6.04 0.64 -45.84
N SER A 185 -6.59 0.29 -44.67
CA SER A 185 -7.74 0.92 -44.02
C SER A 185 -9.05 0.76 -44.83
N ASP A 186 -9.26 -0.41 -45.42
CA ASP A 186 -10.46 -0.73 -46.16
C ASP A 186 -11.56 -1.42 -45.33
N GLY A 187 -11.20 -1.85 -44.07
CA GLY A 187 -12.12 -2.45 -43.10
C GLY A 187 -12.08 -3.99 -43.11
N PHE A 188 -11.19 -4.60 -43.90
CA PHE A 188 -10.87 -6.03 -43.82
C PHE A 188 -9.51 -6.19 -43.11
N GLY A 189 -9.37 -7.25 -42.31
CA GLY A 189 -8.15 -7.44 -41.54
C GLY A 189 -7.06 -8.14 -42.32
N ASP A 190 -5.81 -7.73 -42.09
CA ASP A 190 -4.63 -8.18 -42.83
C ASP A 190 -4.32 -9.68 -42.70
N ASN A 191 -4.91 -10.41 -41.74
CA ASN A 191 -4.76 -11.84 -41.61
C ASN A 191 -5.71 -12.57 -42.58
N PRO A 192 -5.22 -13.10 -43.73
CA PRO A 192 -6.08 -13.70 -44.74
C PRO A 192 -6.80 -14.96 -44.28
N ASP A 193 -6.28 -15.60 -43.23
CA ASP A 193 -6.88 -16.80 -42.61
C ASP A 193 -7.86 -16.48 -41.48
N GLY A 194 -7.96 -15.22 -41.06
CA GLY A 194 -8.88 -14.75 -40.06
C GLY A 194 -10.29 -14.53 -40.55
N ASN A 195 -11.18 -14.11 -39.65
CA ASN A 195 -12.54 -13.74 -40.03
C ASN A 195 -12.52 -12.53 -40.95
N ASN A 196 -13.19 -12.64 -42.08
CA ASN A 196 -13.22 -11.59 -43.12
C ASN A 196 -11.81 -11.12 -43.57
N GLY A 197 -10.84 -12.03 -43.55
CA GLY A 197 -9.45 -11.71 -43.90
C GLY A 197 -9.27 -11.13 -45.28
N ASP A 198 -8.46 -10.08 -45.37
CA ASP A 198 -8.09 -9.39 -46.59
C ASP A 198 -7.12 -10.27 -47.44
N GLN A 199 -7.43 -10.39 -48.72
CA GLN A 199 -6.60 -11.10 -49.68
C GLN A 199 -5.63 -10.15 -50.40
N CYS A 200 -5.79 -8.85 -50.23
CA CYS A 200 -4.98 -7.80 -50.82
C CYS A 200 -4.52 -6.73 -49.78
N PRO A 201 -3.91 -7.07 -48.66
CA PRO A 201 -3.73 -6.24 -47.47
C PRO A 201 -2.87 -4.97 -47.62
N GLU A 202 -2.41 -4.68 -48.83
CA GLU A 202 -1.69 -3.45 -49.16
C GLU A 202 -2.44 -2.59 -50.18
N LEU A 203 -3.62 -3.04 -50.61
CA LEU A 203 -4.37 -2.42 -51.71
C LEU A 203 -5.83 -2.27 -51.34
N TRP A 204 -6.21 -1.07 -50.91
CA TRP A 204 -7.58 -0.74 -50.56
C TRP A 204 -8.60 -1.25 -51.58
N GLY A 205 -9.59 -2.00 -51.12
CA GLY A 205 -10.59 -2.58 -51.97
C GLY A 205 -11.97 -2.76 -51.33
N GLN A 206 -12.98 -3.14 -52.10
CA GLN A 206 -14.33 -3.36 -51.64
C GLN A 206 -14.91 -4.72 -52.02
N SER A 207 -14.12 -5.58 -52.63
CA SER A 207 -14.59 -6.90 -52.98
C SER A 207 -14.94 -7.72 -51.72
N THR A 208 -16.08 -8.41 -51.76
CA THR A 208 -16.62 -9.18 -50.64
C THR A 208 -16.58 -10.69 -50.88
N ILE A 209 -16.16 -11.14 -52.04
CA ILE A 209 -16.04 -12.58 -52.29
C ILE A 209 -14.84 -13.16 -51.54
N PRO A 210 -14.94 -14.38 -50.97
CA PRO A 210 -13.90 -14.93 -50.10
C PRO A 210 -12.51 -14.97 -50.71
N GLU A 211 -12.41 -15.25 -52.01
CA GLU A 211 -11.15 -15.44 -52.74
C GLU A 211 -10.46 -14.13 -53.13
N ALA A 212 -11.16 -13.01 -53.04
CA ALA A 212 -10.68 -11.67 -53.37
C ALA A 212 -11.13 -10.59 -52.39
N ARG A 213 -11.52 -10.97 -51.19
CA ARG A 213 -12.01 -10.00 -50.17
C ARG A 213 -10.94 -8.93 -49.95
N GLY A 214 -11.35 -7.67 -49.80
CA GLY A 214 -10.44 -6.53 -49.63
C GLY A 214 -9.65 -6.15 -50.91
N CYS A 215 -9.81 -6.87 -52.01
CA CYS A 215 -9.14 -6.49 -53.25
C CYS A 215 -9.90 -5.36 -53.98
N PRO A 216 -9.17 -4.54 -54.80
CA PRO A 216 -9.79 -3.57 -55.68
C PRO A 216 -10.87 -4.20 -56.58
N ASP A 217 -11.99 -3.49 -56.71
CA ASP A 217 -13.17 -3.86 -57.52
C ASP A 217 -13.59 -2.62 -58.33
N SER A 218 -13.11 -2.54 -59.56
CA SER A 218 -13.20 -1.31 -60.38
C SER A 218 -14.59 -1.05 -60.94
N ASP A 219 -15.41 -2.07 -61.12
CA ASP A 219 -16.74 -1.95 -61.65
C ASP A 219 -17.85 -2.12 -60.56
N ASN A 220 -17.43 -2.42 -59.32
CA ASN A 220 -18.28 -2.59 -58.14
C ASN A 220 -19.32 -3.71 -58.28
N ASP A 221 -18.96 -4.81 -58.96
CA ASP A 221 -19.83 -5.97 -59.05
C ASP A 221 -19.63 -6.97 -57.90
N GLY A 222 -18.67 -6.72 -57.00
CA GLY A 222 -18.32 -7.52 -55.82
C GLY A 222 -17.20 -8.53 -56.06
N VAL A 223 -16.73 -8.66 -57.30
CA VAL A 223 -15.56 -9.49 -57.65
C VAL A 223 -14.33 -8.59 -57.69
N GLY A 224 -13.23 -8.99 -57.10
CA GLY A 224 -12.00 -8.20 -57.17
C GLY A 224 -11.33 -8.27 -58.54
N ASP A 225 -10.77 -7.14 -59.03
CA ASP A 225 -10.10 -6.98 -60.31
C ASP A 225 -9.15 -8.11 -60.70
N PRO A 226 -8.39 -8.75 -59.78
CA PRO A 226 -7.52 -9.87 -60.09
C PRO A 226 -8.25 -11.16 -60.52
N PHE A 227 -9.58 -11.22 -60.33
CA PHE A 227 -10.43 -12.39 -60.51
C PHE A 227 -11.57 -12.16 -61.48
N ASP A 228 -11.75 -10.90 -61.94
CA ASP A 228 -12.75 -10.49 -62.94
C ASP A 228 -12.22 -10.62 -64.38
#